data_c2ad0288b9aac853a4169bf817d9ebe4
#
_entry.id   c2ad0288b9aac853a4169bf817d9ebe4
#
_cell.length_a   1.000
_cell.length_b   1.000
_cell.length_c   1.000
_cell.angle_alpha   90.00
_cell.angle_beta   90.00
_cell.angle_gamma   90.00
#
_symmetry.space_group_name_H-M   'P 1'
#
loop_
_entity.id
_entity.type
_entity.pdbx_description
1 polymer ?
#
loop_
_entity_poly.entity_id
_entity_poly.type
_entity_poly.pdbx_seq_one_letter_code
_entity_poly.pdbx_strand_id
1 'polypeptide(L)'
;MRTGGRVSARLFRKKEESPVSKRSDNITAGAERMPNRSLLRACGLTEEEMKKPIIGVVSAYSEIIPGHINLDKIADAAKAGVRIAGGTPVMVPAIGVCDGIAMGHIGMKYSLPSRELIADSVETLAQAHQFDGLVLIPNCDKIVPGMLMAAARLNIPSIIVSGGPMLAGHYDGEEISLSKTFETVGAYKAGLIDDEKLMECECGSCPG
;
A
#
# COMPACT_ATOMS: atom_id res chain seq x y z
N MET A 1 -4.64 -38.31 -68.16
CA MET A 1 -5.49 -37.42 -67.31
C MET A 1 -5.22 -37.76 -65.85
N ARG A 2 -4.52 -36.91 -65.16
CA ARG A 2 -4.26 -37.06 -63.72
C ARG A 2 -4.88 -35.87 -63.05
N THR A 3 -5.95 -36.09 -62.30
CA THR A 3 -6.61 -35.09 -61.47
C THR A 3 -5.85 -34.97 -60.15
N GLY A 4 -5.10 -33.91 -59.98
CA GLY A 4 -4.44 -33.55 -58.73
C GLY A 4 -5.42 -32.99 -57.71
N GLY A 5 -5.75 -33.78 -56.69
CA GLY A 5 -6.52 -33.29 -55.53
C GLY A 5 -5.73 -32.29 -54.71
N ARG A 6 -6.25 -31.06 -54.60
CA ARG A 6 -5.75 -30.07 -53.62
C ARG A 6 -6.13 -30.52 -52.21
N VAL A 7 -5.16 -30.99 -51.46
CA VAL A 7 -5.32 -31.22 -50.03
C VAL A 7 -5.41 -29.82 -49.34
N SER A 8 -6.57 -29.57 -48.77
CA SER A 8 -6.86 -28.33 -48.04
C SER A 8 -5.97 -28.22 -46.80
N ALA A 9 -5.09 -27.27 -46.80
CA ALA A 9 -4.30 -26.87 -45.60
C ALA A 9 -5.20 -26.16 -44.57
N ARG A 10 -6.14 -26.92 -43.98
CA ARG A 10 -7.05 -26.47 -42.92
C ARG A 10 -6.74 -27.19 -41.61
N LEU A 11 -5.46 -27.32 -41.27
CA LEU A 11 -5.06 -27.95 -40.01
C LEU A 11 -4.10 -27.00 -39.27
N PHE A 12 -4.51 -26.76 -38.02
CA PHE A 12 -3.77 -25.97 -37.01
C PHE A 12 -3.91 -24.44 -37.08
N ARG A 13 -5.12 -23.88 -37.08
CA ARG A 13 -5.33 -22.70 -36.26
C ARG A 13 -5.28 -23.19 -34.81
N LYS A 14 -4.15 -22.93 -34.11
CA LYS A 14 -4.17 -22.88 -32.66
C LYS A 14 -5.35 -21.99 -32.30
N LYS A 15 -6.31 -22.50 -31.50
CA LYS A 15 -7.23 -21.66 -30.77
C LYS A 15 -6.34 -20.72 -29.95
N GLU A 16 -6.26 -19.45 -30.34
CA GLU A 16 -5.79 -18.41 -29.42
C GLU A 16 -6.74 -18.53 -28.24
N GLU A 17 -6.23 -19.02 -27.12
CA GLU A 17 -6.92 -18.94 -25.85
C GLU A 17 -7.27 -17.46 -25.69
N SER A 18 -8.56 -17.14 -25.57
CA SER A 18 -8.98 -15.77 -25.30
C SER A 18 -8.23 -15.33 -24.04
N PRO A 19 -7.50 -14.22 -24.08
CA PRO A 19 -6.77 -13.76 -22.89
C PRO A 19 -7.75 -13.69 -21.72
N VAL A 20 -7.34 -14.21 -20.57
CA VAL A 20 -8.13 -14.14 -19.34
C VAL A 20 -8.53 -12.69 -19.16
N SER A 21 -9.82 -12.38 -19.10
CA SER A 21 -10.33 -11.02 -18.94
C SER A 21 -9.83 -10.46 -17.63
N LYS A 22 -9.12 -9.33 -17.69
CA LYS A 22 -8.65 -8.58 -16.53
C LYS A 22 -9.80 -7.72 -15.99
N ARG A 23 -9.79 -7.41 -14.70
CA ARG A 23 -10.74 -6.45 -14.13
C ARG A 23 -10.58 -5.06 -14.77
N SER A 24 -9.34 -4.65 -15.00
CA SER A 24 -8.99 -3.38 -15.65
C SER A 24 -9.52 -3.26 -17.07
N ASP A 25 -9.91 -4.35 -17.74
CA ASP A 25 -10.57 -4.29 -19.05
C ASP A 25 -11.89 -3.50 -18.98
N ASN A 26 -12.55 -3.45 -17.81
CA ASN A 26 -13.75 -2.64 -17.60
C ASN A 26 -13.52 -1.13 -17.78
N ILE A 27 -12.29 -0.67 -17.69
CA ILE A 27 -11.91 0.75 -17.88
C ILE A 27 -10.97 0.97 -19.06
N THR A 28 -10.43 -0.09 -19.68
CA THR A 28 -9.44 0.04 -20.74
C THR A 28 -9.87 -0.57 -22.08
N ALA A 29 -10.78 -1.55 -22.10
CA ALA A 29 -11.13 -2.30 -23.31
C ALA A 29 -12.40 -1.75 -24.00
N GLY A 30 -12.44 -1.85 -25.33
CA GLY A 30 -13.60 -1.45 -26.13
C GLY A 30 -13.65 0.03 -26.51
N ALA A 31 -14.45 0.37 -27.50
CA ALA A 31 -14.58 1.73 -28.00
C ALA A 31 -15.28 2.64 -26.99
N GLU A 32 -16.26 2.12 -26.26
CA GLU A 32 -17.03 2.81 -25.22
C GLU A 32 -16.18 3.26 -24.02
N ARG A 33 -14.98 2.69 -23.87
CA ARG A 33 -14.00 3.06 -22.82
C ARG A 33 -12.98 4.13 -23.29
N MET A 34 -13.20 4.73 -24.45
CA MET A 34 -12.35 5.81 -24.94
C MET A 34 -12.25 6.98 -23.95
N PRO A 35 -13.33 7.47 -23.32
CA PRO A 35 -13.23 8.53 -22.31
C PRO A 35 -12.38 8.13 -21.10
N ASN A 36 -12.53 6.89 -20.61
CA ASN A 36 -11.73 6.35 -19.50
C ASN A 36 -10.23 6.35 -19.86
N ARG A 37 -9.88 5.82 -21.05
CA ARG A 37 -8.49 5.81 -21.52
C ARG A 37 -7.93 7.22 -21.70
N SER A 38 -8.74 8.18 -22.12
CA SER A 38 -8.31 9.58 -22.23
C SER A 38 -7.86 10.13 -20.88
N LEU A 39 -8.61 9.83 -19.79
CA LEU A 39 -8.24 10.22 -18.43
C LEU A 39 -6.99 9.48 -17.95
N LEU A 40 -6.87 8.18 -18.22
CA LEU A 40 -5.67 7.41 -17.88
C LEU A 40 -4.42 7.95 -18.60
N ARG A 41 -4.56 8.39 -19.86
CA ARG A 41 -3.48 9.06 -20.59
C ARG A 41 -3.08 10.40 -19.96
N ALA A 42 -4.05 11.16 -19.47
CA ALA A 42 -3.78 12.40 -18.73
C ALA A 42 -3.01 12.14 -17.44
N CYS A 43 -3.17 10.94 -16.84
CA CYS A 43 -2.36 10.45 -15.72
C CYS A 43 -0.99 9.88 -16.14
N GLY A 44 -0.66 9.90 -17.44
CA GLY A 44 0.62 9.45 -17.97
C GLY A 44 0.68 7.98 -18.40
N LEU A 45 -0.42 7.22 -18.37
CA LEU A 45 -0.42 5.83 -18.81
C LEU A 45 -0.36 5.74 -20.35
N THR A 46 0.54 4.92 -20.84
CA THR A 46 0.71 4.63 -22.26
C THR A 46 -0.27 3.55 -22.73
N GLU A 47 -0.43 3.41 -24.04
CA GLU A 47 -1.23 2.33 -24.66
C GLU A 47 -0.75 0.95 -24.20
N GLU A 48 0.56 0.75 -24.14
CA GLU A 48 1.15 -0.53 -23.76
C GLU A 48 0.93 -0.84 -22.26
N GLU A 49 0.96 0.18 -21.41
CA GLU A 49 0.69 0.02 -19.97
C GLU A 49 -0.78 -0.33 -19.70
N MET A 50 -1.71 0.25 -20.45
CA MET A 50 -3.14 -0.06 -20.32
C MET A 50 -3.51 -1.48 -20.76
N LYS A 51 -2.67 -2.14 -21.58
CA LYS A 51 -2.84 -3.55 -21.96
C LYS A 51 -2.40 -4.54 -20.88
N LYS A 52 -1.58 -4.09 -19.94
CA LYS A 52 -1.06 -4.92 -18.83
C LYS A 52 -2.04 -4.93 -17.66
N PRO A 53 -1.91 -5.88 -16.71
CA PRO A 53 -2.64 -5.81 -15.45
C PRO A 53 -2.31 -4.52 -14.71
N ILE A 54 -3.34 -3.80 -14.24
CA ILE A 54 -3.18 -2.58 -13.45
C ILE A 54 -3.16 -2.96 -11.97
N ILE A 55 -2.04 -2.69 -11.32
CA ILE A 55 -1.80 -3.05 -9.93
C ILE A 55 -1.85 -1.79 -9.06
N GLY A 56 -2.79 -1.75 -8.13
CA GLY A 56 -2.86 -0.69 -7.14
C GLY A 56 -1.75 -0.85 -6.10
N VAL A 57 -0.85 0.12 -6.01
CA VAL A 57 0.17 0.21 -4.95
C VAL A 57 -0.37 1.18 -3.90
N VAL A 58 -0.93 0.63 -2.82
CA VAL A 58 -1.58 1.41 -1.76
C VAL A 58 -0.56 1.69 -0.68
N SER A 59 -0.14 2.94 -0.53
CA SER A 59 0.84 3.34 0.47
C SER A 59 0.22 4.23 1.54
N ALA A 60 0.53 3.92 2.80
CA ALA A 60 0.19 4.76 3.95
C ALA A 60 1.32 5.74 4.31
N TYR A 61 2.14 6.15 3.34
CA TYR A 61 3.18 7.16 3.54
C TYR A 61 2.62 8.40 4.26
N SER A 62 3.35 8.86 5.26
CA SER A 62 2.98 10.04 6.05
C SER A 62 4.22 10.61 6.74
N GLU A 63 4.36 11.91 6.73
CA GLU A 63 5.45 12.63 7.41
C GLU A 63 5.21 12.81 8.92
N ILE A 64 3.98 12.55 9.41
CA ILE A 64 3.63 12.70 10.83
C ILE A 64 3.71 11.37 11.60
N ILE A 65 3.92 10.24 10.94
CA ILE A 65 4.01 8.94 11.58
C ILE A 65 5.43 8.41 11.43
N PRO A 66 6.21 8.26 12.50
CA PRO A 66 7.63 7.88 12.41
C PRO A 66 7.88 6.62 11.57
N GLY A 67 7.10 5.55 11.79
CA GLY A 67 7.20 4.32 11.01
C GLY A 67 6.70 4.41 9.56
N HIS A 68 6.24 5.58 9.11
CA HIS A 68 5.69 5.79 7.77
C HIS A 68 6.52 6.73 6.89
N ILE A 69 7.49 7.44 7.46
CA ILE A 69 8.29 8.46 6.75
C ILE A 69 9.11 7.92 5.58
N ASN A 70 9.34 6.62 5.52
CA ASN A 70 10.09 5.95 4.46
C ASN A 70 9.23 5.03 3.57
N LEU A 71 7.91 5.01 3.76
CA LEU A 71 7.03 4.15 2.94
C LEU A 71 6.93 4.58 1.48
N ASP A 72 7.26 5.81 1.15
CA ASP A 72 7.42 6.31 -0.22
C ASP A 72 8.50 5.54 -0.99
N LYS A 73 9.66 5.32 -0.37
CA LYS A 73 10.79 4.57 -0.94
C LYS A 73 10.42 3.10 -1.17
N ILE A 74 9.72 2.49 -0.21
CA ILE A 74 9.21 1.12 -0.33
C ILE A 74 8.18 1.04 -1.47
N ALA A 75 7.29 2.03 -1.57
CA ALA A 75 6.31 2.10 -2.64
C ALA A 75 6.97 2.21 -4.03
N ASP A 76 8.02 3.01 -4.17
CA ASP A 76 8.76 3.12 -5.43
C ASP A 76 9.48 1.82 -5.79
N ALA A 77 10.08 1.13 -4.82
CA ALA A 77 10.66 -0.19 -5.03
C ALA A 77 9.61 -1.23 -5.45
N ALA A 78 8.44 -1.22 -4.80
CA ALA A 78 7.32 -2.09 -5.17
C ALA A 78 6.81 -1.81 -6.59
N LYS A 79 6.68 -0.53 -6.98
CA LYS A 79 6.32 -0.14 -8.36
C LYS A 79 7.34 -0.64 -9.39
N ALA A 80 8.63 -0.58 -9.06
CA ALA A 80 9.68 -1.14 -9.93
C ALA A 80 9.51 -2.66 -10.08
N GLY A 81 9.25 -3.39 -8.99
CA GLY A 81 8.98 -4.82 -9.02
C GLY A 81 7.76 -5.20 -9.86
N VAL A 82 6.66 -4.44 -9.74
CA VAL A 82 5.46 -4.65 -10.56
C VAL A 82 5.76 -4.47 -12.05
N ARG A 83 6.56 -3.45 -12.42
CA ARG A 83 6.95 -3.23 -13.83
C ARG A 83 7.82 -4.38 -14.36
N ILE A 84 8.77 -4.86 -13.57
CA ILE A 84 9.64 -6.01 -13.93
C ILE A 84 8.79 -7.27 -14.15
N ALA A 85 7.74 -7.46 -13.33
CA ALA A 85 6.81 -8.58 -13.47
C ALA A 85 5.80 -8.41 -14.63
N GLY A 86 5.85 -7.31 -15.39
CA GLY A 86 4.99 -7.07 -16.54
C GLY A 86 3.65 -6.42 -16.24
N GLY A 87 3.45 -5.92 -15.02
CA GLY A 87 2.26 -5.15 -14.63
C GLY A 87 2.45 -3.63 -14.75
N THR A 88 1.35 -2.90 -14.64
CA THR A 88 1.34 -1.44 -14.59
C THR A 88 0.99 -1.00 -13.17
N PRO A 89 1.94 -0.45 -12.40
CA PRO A 89 1.69 0.00 -11.04
C PRO A 89 1.07 1.40 -11.04
N VAL A 90 0.03 1.59 -10.25
CA VAL A 90 -0.57 2.89 -9.96
C VAL A 90 -0.55 3.10 -8.46
N MET A 91 0.15 4.14 -7.99
CA MET A 91 0.18 4.47 -6.57
C MET A 91 -1.09 5.22 -6.16
N VAL A 92 -1.68 4.78 -5.06
CA VAL A 92 -2.83 5.42 -4.43
C VAL A 92 -2.57 5.55 -2.92
N PRO A 93 -3.06 6.63 -2.28
CA PRO A 93 -2.83 6.85 -0.86
C PRO A 93 -3.77 6.04 0.01
N ALA A 94 -3.32 5.72 1.22
CA ALA A 94 -4.16 5.40 2.35
C ALA A 94 -3.82 6.33 3.51
N ILE A 95 -4.80 6.62 4.36
CA ILE A 95 -4.56 7.38 5.57
C ILE A 95 -3.90 6.53 6.65
N GLY A 96 -3.32 7.18 7.65
CA GLY A 96 -2.84 6.54 8.87
C GLY A 96 -3.05 7.44 10.08
N VAL A 97 -3.21 6.83 11.25
CA VAL A 97 -3.21 7.50 12.55
C VAL A 97 -2.13 6.85 13.40
N CYS A 98 -1.23 7.64 13.94
CA CYS A 98 -0.23 7.18 14.89
C CYS A 98 -0.85 7.11 16.28
N ASP A 99 -0.99 5.91 16.82
CA ASP A 99 -1.53 5.70 18.17
C ASP A 99 -0.66 6.38 19.23
N GLY A 100 0.66 6.32 19.09
CA GLY A 100 1.58 6.95 20.02
C GLY A 100 1.41 8.47 20.10
N ILE A 101 1.28 9.16 18.96
CA ILE A 101 1.03 10.59 18.92
C ILE A 101 -0.38 10.94 19.40
N ALA A 102 -1.36 10.09 19.13
CA ALA A 102 -2.75 10.30 19.55
C ALA A 102 -3.01 9.97 21.02
N MET A 103 -2.08 9.27 21.68
CA MET A 103 -2.23 8.79 23.05
C MET A 103 -2.30 9.95 24.08
N GLY A 104 -3.13 9.77 25.10
CA GLY A 104 -3.25 10.74 26.21
C GLY A 104 -4.14 11.95 25.93
N HIS A 105 -4.73 12.08 24.76
CA HIS A 105 -5.65 13.16 24.42
C HIS A 105 -6.83 12.70 23.55
N ILE A 106 -7.71 13.64 23.16
CA ILE A 106 -8.94 13.35 22.39
C ILE A 106 -8.67 12.61 21.06
N GLY A 107 -7.49 12.78 20.46
CA GLY A 107 -7.07 12.14 19.20
C GLY A 107 -7.14 10.62 19.25
N MET A 108 -6.95 10.01 20.42
CA MET A 108 -6.99 8.55 20.56
C MET A 108 -8.35 7.93 20.19
N LYS A 109 -9.44 8.71 20.26
CA LYS A 109 -10.77 8.27 19.82
C LYS A 109 -10.86 7.99 18.31
N TYR A 110 -9.92 8.52 17.52
CA TYR A 110 -9.87 8.32 16.07
C TYR A 110 -8.95 7.16 15.64
N SER A 111 -8.15 6.61 16.56
CA SER A 111 -7.24 5.51 16.26
C SER A 111 -8.02 4.27 15.76
N LEU A 112 -8.88 3.70 16.60
CA LEU A 112 -9.61 2.49 16.22
C LEU A 112 -10.57 2.68 15.03
N PRO A 113 -11.36 3.76 14.92
CA PRO A 113 -12.21 4.01 13.75
C PRO A 113 -11.42 4.15 12.44
N SER A 114 -10.17 4.60 12.48
CA SER A 114 -9.33 4.72 11.28
C SER A 114 -9.14 3.39 10.56
N ARG A 115 -9.14 2.27 11.28
CA ARG A 115 -9.02 0.93 10.70
C ARG A 115 -10.13 0.64 9.69
N GLU A 116 -11.39 0.89 10.07
CA GLU A 116 -12.54 0.70 9.19
C GLU A 116 -12.50 1.68 8.00
N LEU A 117 -12.17 2.94 8.27
CA LEU A 117 -12.06 3.95 7.23
C LEU A 117 -10.98 3.61 6.19
N ILE A 118 -9.85 3.07 6.64
CA ILE A 118 -8.78 2.57 5.75
C ILE A 118 -9.33 1.42 4.89
N ALA A 119 -9.98 0.43 5.51
CA ALA A 119 -10.56 -0.70 4.79
C ALA A 119 -11.56 -0.23 3.73
N ASP A 120 -12.49 0.65 4.08
CA ASP A 120 -13.51 1.19 3.19
C ASP A 120 -12.91 2.01 2.04
N SER A 121 -11.90 2.84 2.33
CA SER A 121 -11.25 3.67 1.32
C SER A 121 -10.47 2.83 0.30
N VAL A 122 -9.71 1.83 0.75
CA VAL A 122 -8.95 0.95 -0.15
C VAL A 122 -9.89 0.09 -0.99
N GLU A 123 -10.95 -0.46 -0.40
CA GLU A 123 -11.98 -1.20 -1.12
C GLU A 123 -12.63 -0.32 -2.19
N THR A 124 -13.05 0.90 -1.83
CA THR A 124 -13.66 1.86 -2.74
C THR A 124 -12.75 2.18 -3.93
N LEU A 125 -11.48 2.50 -3.67
CA LEU A 125 -10.51 2.81 -4.72
C LEU A 125 -10.31 1.63 -5.67
N ALA A 126 -10.12 0.43 -5.13
CA ALA A 126 -9.86 -0.76 -5.92
C ALA A 126 -11.07 -1.17 -6.78
N GLN A 127 -12.27 -1.04 -6.24
CA GLN A 127 -13.52 -1.34 -6.97
C GLN A 127 -13.80 -0.28 -8.03
N ALA A 128 -13.69 1.01 -7.70
CA ALA A 128 -13.97 2.08 -8.66
C ALA A 128 -12.98 2.10 -9.83
N HIS A 129 -11.70 1.85 -9.59
CA HIS A 129 -10.65 1.88 -10.60
C HIS A 129 -10.29 0.50 -11.17
N GLN A 130 -11.01 -0.55 -10.76
CA GLN A 130 -10.93 -1.91 -11.31
C GLN A 130 -9.51 -2.48 -11.32
N PHE A 131 -8.76 -2.32 -10.21
CA PHE A 131 -7.42 -2.90 -10.09
C PHE A 131 -7.46 -4.43 -10.19
N ASP A 132 -6.49 -4.99 -10.91
CA ASP A 132 -6.35 -6.44 -11.09
C ASP A 132 -5.72 -7.13 -9.88
N GLY A 133 -4.96 -6.38 -9.10
CA GLY A 133 -4.33 -6.80 -7.86
C GLY A 133 -3.82 -5.63 -7.05
N LEU A 134 -3.36 -5.89 -5.83
CA LEU A 134 -2.89 -4.86 -4.90
C LEU A 134 -1.52 -5.21 -4.31
N VAL A 135 -0.68 -4.20 -4.17
CA VAL A 135 0.45 -4.18 -3.25
C VAL A 135 0.11 -3.19 -2.15
N LEU A 136 -0.06 -3.68 -0.93
CA LEU A 136 -0.49 -2.89 0.22
C LEU A 136 0.73 -2.61 1.11
N ILE A 137 1.02 -1.35 1.34
CA ILE A 137 2.23 -0.89 2.07
C ILE A 137 1.80 -0.17 3.34
N PRO A 138 1.41 -0.93 4.37
CA PRO A 138 1.08 -0.40 5.69
C PRO A 138 2.28 -0.41 6.63
N ASN A 139 2.11 0.31 7.72
CA ASN A 139 2.80 0.07 8.99
C ASN A 139 1.85 0.48 10.12
N CYS A 140 2.26 0.31 11.39
CA CYS A 140 1.50 0.71 12.56
C CYS A 140 0.20 -0.10 12.84
N ASP A 141 -0.37 0.11 14.05
CA ASP A 141 -1.34 -0.79 14.70
C ASP A 141 -2.71 -0.92 14.01
N LYS A 142 -3.20 0.14 13.38
CA LYS A 142 -4.53 0.15 12.77
C LYS A 142 -4.50 0.10 11.25
N ILE A 143 -3.38 0.52 10.66
CA ILE A 143 -3.21 0.57 9.21
C ILE A 143 -3.04 -0.84 8.64
N VAL A 144 -2.18 -1.66 9.27
CA VAL A 144 -1.97 -3.06 8.87
C VAL A 144 -3.28 -3.84 8.86
N PRO A 145 -4.06 -3.92 9.95
CA PRO A 145 -5.33 -4.64 9.94
C PRO A 145 -6.36 -3.99 9.01
N GLY A 146 -6.40 -2.66 8.88
CA GLY A 146 -7.28 -1.98 7.92
C GLY A 146 -7.05 -2.42 6.48
N MET A 147 -5.80 -2.48 6.04
CA MET A 147 -5.45 -2.95 4.69
C MET A 147 -5.69 -4.45 4.51
N LEU A 148 -5.45 -5.27 5.55
CA LEU A 148 -5.79 -6.70 5.52
C LEU A 148 -7.29 -6.94 5.38
N MET A 149 -8.12 -6.15 6.06
CA MET A 149 -9.58 -6.19 5.92
C MET A 149 -10.01 -5.84 4.50
N ALA A 150 -9.42 -4.80 3.90
CA ALA A 150 -9.70 -4.44 2.52
C ALA A 150 -9.32 -5.57 1.54
N ALA A 151 -8.15 -6.18 1.71
CA ALA A 151 -7.71 -7.30 0.89
C ALA A 151 -8.69 -8.49 0.98
N ALA A 152 -9.15 -8.82 2.19
CA ALA A 152 -10.10 -9.89 2.41
C ALA A 152 -11.48 -9.60 1.79
N ARG A 153 -11.98 -8.36 1.91
CA ARG A 153 -13.26 -7.93 1.31
C ARG A 153 -13.23 -7.94 -0.22
N LEU A 154 -12.12 -7.46 -0.80
CA LEU A 154 -11.94 -7.38 -2.25
C LEU A 154 -11.78 -8.74 -2.91
N ASN A 155 -11.15 -9.69 -2.23
CA ASN A 155 -10.86 -11.03 -2.74
C ASN A 155 -10.19 -11.02 -4.13
N ILE A 156 -9.23 -10.13 -4.32
CA ILE A 156 -8.35 -10.07 -5.50
C ILE A 156 -6.91 -10.38 -5.09
N PRO A 157 -6.02 -10.77 -6.00
CA PRO A 157 -4.61 -10.99 -5.69
C PRO A 157 -4.03 -9.79 -4.94
N SER A 158 -3.55 -10.02 -3.72
CA SER A 158 -3.03 -8.96 -2.87
C SER A 158 -1.80 -9.43 -2.10
N ILE A 159 -0.84 -8.53 -1.92
CA ILE A 159 0.36 -8.76 -1.10
C ILE A 159 0.54 -7.60 -0.13
N ILE A 160 0.93 -7.92 1.10
CA ILE A 160 1.32 -6.93 2.11
C ILE A 160 2.84 -6.80 2.10
N VAL A 161 3.31 -5.56 2.02
CA VAL A 161 4.72 -5.19 2.17
C VAL A 161 4.80 -4.22 3.35
N SER A 162 5.06 -4.74 4.55
CA SER A 162 5.15 -3.91 5.76
C SER A 162 6.40 -3.03 5.74
N GLY A 163 6.30 -1.83 6.31
CA GLY A 163 7.44 -0.95 6.56
C GLY A 163 8.44 -1.50 7.57
N GLY A 164 8.05 -2.53 8.31
CA GLY A 164 8.88 -3.15 9.34
C GLY A 164 8.80 -2.44 10.70
N PRO A 165 9.47 -2.99 11.72
CA PRO A 165 9.56 -2.36 13.02
C PRO A 165 10.51 -1.15 12.99
N MET A 166 10.25 -0.17 13.86
CA MET A 166 11.21 0.90 14.13
C MET A 166 12.41 0.35 14.93
N LEU A 167 13.55 1.00 14.81
CA LEU A 167 14.72 0.69 15.61
C LEU A 167 14.47 1.01 17.08
N ALA A 168 15.16 0.31 17.99
CA ALA A 168 15.16 0.66 19.40
C ALA A 168 15.82 2.03 19.60
N GLY A 169 15.29 2.81 20.54
CA GLY A 169 15.96 4.00 21.05
C GLY A 169 17.08 3.65 22.02
N HIS A 170 17.84 4.66 22.43
CA HIS A 170 18.91 4.51 23.41
C HIS A 170 18.79 5.61 24.48
N TYR A 171 18.87 5.20 25.74
CA TYR A 171 18.89 6.11 26.89
C TYR A 171 19.70 5.52 28.02
N ASP A 172 20.59 6.29 28.60
CA ASP A 172 21.48 5.89 29.72
C ASP A 172 22.28 4.58 29.42
N GLY A 173 22.73 4.43 28.16
CA GLY A 173 23.51 3.26 27.71
C GLY A 173 22.69 2.00 27.44
N GLU A 174 21.37 2.04 27.58
CA GLU A 174 20.46 0.92 27.35
C GLU A 174 19.60 1.13 26.09
N GLU A 175 19.24 0.03 25.43
CA GLU A 175 18.20 0.04 24.41
C GLU A 175 16.83 0.21 25.05
N ILE A 176 16.05 1.14 24.52
CA ILE A 176 14.74 1.48 25.05
C ILE A 176 13.66 1.43 23.96
N SER A 177 12.43 1.25 24.40
CA SER A 177 11.24 1.37 23.57
C SER A 177 10.39 2.56 24.01
N LEU A 178 9.34 2.87 23.24
CA LEU A 178 8.37 3.91 23.59
C LEU A 178 7.79 3.75 24.99
N SER A 179 7.67 2.51 25.50
CA SER A 179 7.20 2.27 26.87
C SER A 179 8.07 2.95 27.93
N LYS A 180 9.37 3.07 27.70
CA LYS A 180 10.30 3.74 28.61
C LYS A 180 9.98 5.22 28.78
N THR A 181 9.49 5.90 27.73
CA THR A 181 9.11 7.32 27.82
C THR A 181 7.98 7.55 28.83
N PHE A 182 7.01 6.63 28.91
CA PHE A 182 5.93 6.71 29.89
C PHE A 182 6.45 6.52 31.32
N GLU A 183 7.38 5.58 31.54
CA GLU A 183 8.05 5.39 32.83
C GLU A 183 8.85 6.64 33.20
N THR A 184 9.58 7.22 32.27
CA THR A 184 10.38 8.44 32.46
C THR A 184 9.52 9.63 32.83
N VAL A 185 8.35 9.81 32.19
CA VAL A 185 7.36 10.83 32.61
C VAL A 185 6.88 10.60 34.03
N GLY A 186 6.66 9.34 34.42
CA GLY A 186 6.31 8.97 35.81
C GLY A 186 7.40 9.36 36.80
N ALA A 187 8.66 9.05 36.50
CA ALA A 187 9.82 9.39 37.32
C ALA A 187 10.00 10.91 37.47
N TYR A 188 9.82 11.65 36.37
CA TYR A 188 9.87 13.11 36.38
C TYR A 188 8.79 13.72 37.29
N LYS A 189 7.54 13.28 37.19
CA LYS A 189 6.45 13.73 38.04
C LYS A 189 6.65 13.39 39.51
N ALA A 190 7.39 12.32 39.80
CA ALA A 190 7.78 11.95 41.14
C ALA A 190 9.00 12.70 41.68
N GLY A 191 9.61 13.58 40.87
CA GLY A 191 10.83 14.36 41.26
C GLY A 191 12.09 13.51 41.35
N LEU A 192 12.13 12.34 40.66
CA LEU A 192 13.27 11.42 40.66
C LEU A 192 14.30 11.77 39.58
N ILE A 193 13.91 12.52 38.56
CA ILE A 193 14.76 13.02 37.49
C ILE A 193 14.41 14.47 37.20
N ASP A 194 15.35 15.20 36.61
CA ASP A 194 15.24 16.59 36.21
C ASP A 194 14.86 16.78 34.73
N ASP A 195 14.75 18.04 34.29
CA ASP A 195 14.41 18.40 32.92
C ASP A 195 15.44 17.92 31.90
N GLU A 196 16.73 17.88 32.27
CA GLU A 196 17.81 17.46 31.38
C GLU A 196 17.69 15.98 31.04
N LYS A 197 17.49 15.13 32.05
CA LYS A 197 17.27 13.69 31.87
C LYS A 197 15.97 13.38 31.15
N LEU A 198 14.91 14.15 31.39
CA LEU A 198 13.65 14.00 30.66
C LEU A 198 13.88 14.25 29.17
N MET A 199 14.55 15.32 28.81
CA MET A 199 14.87 15.68 27.40
C MET A 199 15.80 14.66 26.75
N GLU A 200 16.82 14.18 27.48
CA GLU A 200 17.72 13.12 26.98
C GLU A 200 16.95 11.85 26.58
N CYS A 201 16.05 11.38 27.46
CA CYS A 201 15.19 10.24 27.17
C CYS A 201 14.27 10.50 25.98
N GLU A 202 13.65 11.71 25.89
CA GLU A 202 12.78 12.08 24.77
C GLU A 202 13.53 12.02 23.44
N CYS A 203 14.72 12.61 23.37
CA CYS A 203 15.54 12.62 22.15
C CYS A 203 16.05 11.23 21.74
N GLY A 204 16.31 10.35 22.72
CA GLY A 204 16.87 9.01 22.49
C GLY A 204 15.84 7.94 22.20
N SER A 205 14.55 8.18 22.45
CA SER A 205 13.54 7.12 22.52
C SER A 205 13.00 6.61 21.21
N CYS A 206 13.04 7.41 20.15
CA CYS A 206 12.43 7.07 18.87
C CYS A 206 13.30 7.55 17.70
N PRO A 207 14.24 6.75 17.23
CA PRO A 207 15.19 7.17 16.19
C PRO A 207 14.57 7.26 14.77
N GLY A 208 13.30 6.92 14.59
CA GLY A 208 12.59 7.03 13.30
C GLY A 208 12.62 5.77 12.44
#